data_3ad65fabf9995f0922402d516f966dd4
#
_entry.id   3ad65fabf9995f0922402d516f966dd4
#
_cell.length_a   1.000
_cell.length_b   1.000
_cell.length_c   1.000
_cell.angle_alpha   90.00
_cell.angle_beta   90.00
_cell.angle_gamma   90.00
#
_symmetry.space_group_name_H-M   'P 1'
#
loop_
_entity.id
_entity.type
_entity.pdbx_description
1 polymer ?
#
loop_
_entity_poly.entity_id
_entity_poly.type
_entity_poly.pdbx_seq_one_letter_code
_entity_poly.pdbx_strand_id
1 'polypeptide(L)'
;VGSEMCIRDRFLACDPENMHEVWLRQGISTDVINVANPQAMQFARDVIDELIDLFPFRYIHLGGDECPTNKWQKNEECQSLLKEMGSTNFRDLQIYFYKQLKDYMATKPANQQRRLVFWNEVLHGNTALLGNDITIMAWIGADAAAQNAAKQGMSTILSPQIPYYINRRQSDLPTEPMSQGHGTETVEAVYNYQPMKGVEADLQPYYSGVQANFWTEWGVDSSVL
;
A
#
# COMPACT_ATOMS: atom_id res chain seq x y z
N VAL A 1 0.13 4.97 5.74
CA VAL A 1 0.17 6.12 6.64
C VAL A 1 -1.18 6.78 6.57
N GLY A 2 -1.99 6.57 7.60
CA GLY A 2 -3.30 7.19 7.70
C GLY A 2 -3.17 8.70 7.70
N SER A 3 -3.61 9.32 6.63
CA SER A 3 -3.88 10.75 6.54
C SER A 3 -5.15 11.12 7.31
N GLU A 4 -5.37 10.48 8.43
CA GLU A 4 -6.64 10.42 9.14
C GLU A 4 -6.97 11.65 9.97
N MET A 5 -6.17 12.69 9.86
CA MET A 5 -6.17 13.79 10.82
C MET A 5 -6.63 15.13 10.29
N CYS A 6 -7.09 15.21 9.05
CA CYS A 6 -7.47 16.50 8.45
C CYS A 6 -8.98 16.71 8.41
N ILE A 7 -9.42 17.89 8.80
CA ILE A 7 -10.81 18.38 8.62
C ILE A 7 -11.29 18.21 7.15
N ARG A 8 -10.35 18.20 6.19
CA ARG A 8 -10.63 17.93 4.77
C ARG A 8 -11.12 16.51 4.51
N ASP A 9 -10.63 15.53 5.26
CA ASP A 9 -10.99 14.11 5.08
C ASP A 9 -12.48 13.87 5.27
N ARG A 10 -13.12 14.68 6.09
CA ARG A 10 -14.55 14.65 6.34
C ARG A 10 -15.39 14.87 5.09
N PHE A 11 -14.99 15.80 4.21
CA PHE A 11 -15.71 16.08 2.97
C PHE A 11 -15.40 15.10 1.86
N LEU A 12 -14.29 14.39 1.97
CA LEU A 12 -13.81 13.45 0.98
C LEU A 12 -14.15 12.00 1.33
N ALA A 13 -14.60 11.75 2.57
CA ALA A 13 -14.95 10.42 3.07
C ALA A 13 -16.25 9.89 2.46
N CYS A 14 -16.41 8.57 2.46
CA CYS A 14 -17.63 7.90 2.04
C CYS A 14 -18.84 8.16 2.97
N ASP A 15 -18.60 8.67 4.16
CA ASP A 15 -19.60 8.91 5.19
C ASP A 15 -19.34 10.28 5.84
N PRO A 16 -19.57 11.39 5.10
CA PRO A 16 -19.22 12.73 5.56
C PRO A 16 -20.06 13.24 6.72
N GLU A 17 -21.23 12.65 6.98
CA GLU A 17 -22.15 13.07 8.04
C GLU A 17 -21.79 12.50 9.41
N ASN A 18 -21.05 11.40 9.44
CA ASN A 18 -20.56 10.86 10.69
C ASN A 18 -19.32 11.65 11.18
N MET A 19 -19.33 11.97 12.46
CA MET A 19 -18.19 12.57 13.14
C MET A 19 -17.05 11.56 13.13
N HIS A 20 -16.05 11.78 12.30
CA HIS A 20 -14.83 11.01 12.31
C HIS A 20 -14.00 11.47 13.51
N GLU A 21 -13.99 10.67 14.55
CA GLU A 21 -13.07 10.87 15.68
C GLU A 21 -11.68 10.38 15.26
N VAL A 22 -10.66 11.01 15.83
CA VAL A 22 -9.29 10.50 15.71
C VAL A 22 -9.26 9.05 16.15
N TRP A 23 -8.73 8.17 15.29
CA TRP A 23 -8.60 6.75 15.61
C TRP A 23 -7.63 6.57 16.78
N LEU A 24 -8.16 6.21 17.95
CA LEU A 24 -7.39 6.07 19.20
C LEU A 24 -7.02 4.63 19.51
N ARG A 25 -7.26 3.71 18.60
CA ARG A 25 -7.00 2.28 18.79
C ARG A 25 -5.91 1.82 17.83
N GLN A 26 -5.17 0.81 18.23
CA GLN A 26 -4.32 0.08 17.31
C GLN A 26 -5.20 -0.69 16.31
N GLY A 27 -4.82 -0.69 15.05
CA GLY A 27 -5.53 -1.39 13.98
C GLY A 27 -5.93 -0.48 12.81
N ILE A 28 -6.78 -0.99 11.93
CA ILE A 28 -7.17 -0.37 10.67
C ILE A 28 -8.50 0.37 10.88
N SER A 29 -8.53 1.68 10.56
CA SER A 29 -9.78 2.43 10.48
C SER A 29 -10.62 1.94 9.30
N THR A 30 -11.94 1.97 9.46
CA THR A 30 -12.86 1.68 8.34
C THR A 30 -13.14 2.89 7.46
N ASP A 31 -12.58 4.05 7.81
CA ASP A 31 -12.79 5.27 7.05
C ASP A 31 -11.91 5.28 5.80
N VAL A 32 -12.55 5.51 4.67
CA VAL A 32 -11.92 5.53 3.36
C VAL A 32 -12.41 6.72 2.55
N ILE A 33 -11.59 7.19 1.62
CA ILE A 33 -11.93 8.24 0.67
C ILE A 33 -13.09 7.76 -0.22
N ASN A 34 -14.04 8.65 -0.49
CA ASN A 34 -15.06 8.42 -1.52
C ASN A 34 -14.42 8.58 -2.91
N VAL A 35 -14.06 7.46 -3.52
CA VAL A 35 -13.39 7.43 -4.83
C VAL A 35 -14.31 7.86 -5.99
N ALA A 36 -15.61 7.91 -5.78
CA ALA A 36 -16.56 8.45 -6.74
C ALA A 36 -16.69 9.98 -6.66
N ASN A 37 -16.17 10.61 -5.59
CA ASN A 37 -16.22 12.06 -5.43
C ASN A 37 -15.09 12.75 -6.23
N PRO A 38 -15.43 13.61 -7.21
CA PRO A 38 -14.43 14.34 -8.00
C PRO A 38 -13.48 15.20 -7.17
N GLN A 39 -13.95 15.75 -6.04
CA GLN A 39 -13.12 16.56 -5.14
C GLN A 39 -12.07 15.72 -4.43
N ALA A 40 -12.41 14.47 -4.05
CA ALA A 40 -11.46 13.53 -3.49
C ALA A 40 -10.36 13.17 -4.51
N MET A 41 -10.73 12.97 -5.76
CA MET A 41 -9.78 12.74 -6.85
C MET A 41 -8.90 13.95 -7.12
N GLN A 42 -9.45 15.18 -7.07
CA GLN A 42 -8.66 16.39 -7.24
C GLN A 42 -7.68 16.58 -6.09
N PHE A 43 -8.12 16.39 -4.85
CA PHE A 43 -7.23 16.41 -3.68
C PHE A 43 -6.05 15.43 -3.82
N ALA A 44 -6.32 14.20 -4.26
CA ALA A 44 -5.28 13.21 -4.49
C ALA A 44 -4.28 13.64 -5.58
N ARG A 45 -4.75 14.30 -6.64
CA ARG A 45 -3.88 14.86 -7.69
C ARG A 45 -3.01 16.01 -7.17
N ASP A 46 -3.57 16.89 -6.35
CA ASP A 46 -2.82 18.00 -5.74
C ASP A 46 -1.69 17.46 -4.83
N VAL A 47 -1.97 16.39 -4.05
CA VAL A 47 -0.95 15.71 -3.24
C VAL A 47 0.14 15.07 -4.13
N ILE A 48 -0.23 14.45 -5.24
CA ILE A 48 0.73 13.87 -6.19
C ILE A 48 1.63 14.96 -6.78
N ASP A 49 1.09 16.13 -7.10
CA ASP A 49 1.87 17.24 -7.63
C ASP A 49 2.91 17.73 -6.62
N GLU A 50 2.51 17.91 -5.37
CA GLU A 50 3.42 18.30 -4.30
C GLU A 50 4.52 17.22 -4.08
N LEU A 51 4.16 15.94 -4.11
CA LEU A 51 5.12 14.85 -3.98
C LEU A 51 6.11 14.81 -5.14
N ILE A 52 5.67 15.08 -6.37
CA ILE A 52 6.55 15.14 -7.55
C ILE A 52 7.57 16.26 -7.40
N ASP A 53 7.16 17.41 -6.89
CA ASP A 53 8.05 18.56 -6.69
C ASP A 53 9.05 18.35 -5.55
N LEU A 54 8.62 17.72 -4.46
CA LEU A 54 9.46 17.45 -3.30
C LEU A 54 10.44 16.29 -3.51
N PHE A 55 10.05 15.27 -4.28
CA PHE A 55 10.81 14.03 -4.46
C PHE A 55 11.15 13.80 -5.94
N PRO A 56 12.35 14.18 -6.40
CA PRO A 56 12.74 14.08 -7.80
C PRO A 56 13.11 12.65 -8.24
N PHE A 57 12.68 11.63 -7.51
CA PHE A 57 13.00 10.23 -7.77
C PHE A 57 11.98 9.58 -8.72
N ARG A 58 12.42 8.51 -9.37
CA ARG A 58 11.63 7.80 -10.38
C ARG A 58 10.37 7.12 -9.84
N TYR A 59 10.35 6.74 -8.57
CA TYR A 59 9.30 5.94 -7.96
C TYR A 59 8.50 6.73 -6.94
N ILE A 60 7.18 6.48 -6.89
CA ILE A 60 6.29 6.91 -5.81
C ILE A 60 5.53 5.69 -5.32
N HIS A 61 5.57 5.45 -4.00
CA HIS A 61 4.78 4.42 -3.35
C HIS A 61 3.43 5.00 -2.92
N LEU A 62 2.33 4.45 -3.44
CA LEU A 62 0.98 4.92 -3.16
C LEU A 62 0.22 4.07 -2.11
N GLY A 63 0.92 3.21 -1.36
CA GLY A 63 0.29 2.36 -0.38
C GLY A 63 -0.48 1.21 -1.01
N GLY A 64 -1.74 1.04 -0.64
CA GLY A 64 -2.63 0.02 -1.20
C GLY A 64 -2.89 -1.14 -0.26
N ASP A 65 -2.26 -1.12 0.90
CA ASP A 65 -2.46 -2.05 2.00
C ASP A 65 -3.73 -1.71 2.81
N GLU A 66 -4.26 -2.73 3.45
CA GLU A 66 -5.25 -2.61 4.53
C GLU A 66 -6.43 -1.66 4.23
N CYS A 67 -6.91 -1.64 2.99
CA CYS A 67 -8.01 -0.78 2.57
C CYS A 67 -9.36 -1.48 2.76
N PRO A 68 -10.15 -1.12 3.81
CA PRO A 68 -11.47 -1.71 4.01
C PRO A 68 -12.46 -1.24 2.96
N THR A 69 -13.32 -2.13 2.50
CA THR A 69 -14.36 -1.80 1.49
C THR A 69 -15.75 -1.55 2.08
N ASN A 70 -15.91 -1.66 3.39
CA ASN A 70 -17.20 -1.61 4.07
C ASN A 70 -17.99 -0.32 3.84
N LYS A 71 -17.31 0.82 3.79
CA LYS A 71 -17.93 2.12 3.54
C LYS A 71 -18.31 2.27 2.07
N TRP A 72 -17.50 1.80 1.13
CA TRP A 72 -17.82 1.78 -0.29
C TRP A 72 -19.07 0.93 -0.58
N GLN A 73 -19.22 -0.22 0.11
CA GLN A 73 -20.37 -1.10 -0.03
C GLN A 73 -21.69 -0.45 0.39
N LYS A 74 -21.64 0.60 1.22
CA LYS A 74 -22.82 1.32 1.72
C LYS A 74 -23.05 2.66 1.02
N ASN A 75 -22.07 3.15 0.29
CA ASN A 75 -22.13 4.44 -0.39
C ASN A 75 -22.71 4.27 -1.80
N GLU A 76 -23.82 4.97 -2.10
CA GLU A 76 -24.54 4.85 -3.37
C GLU A 76 -23.70 5.29 -4.59
N GLU A 77 -22.89 6.33 -4.44
CA GLU A 77 -22.02 6.81 -5.52
C GLU A 77 -20.95 5.77 -5.86
N CYS A 78 -20.33 5.16 -4.84
CA CYS A 78 -19.36 4.08 -5.02
C CYS A 78 -19.98 2.83 -5.64
N GLN A 79 -21.22 2.47 -5.25
CA GLN A 79 -21.95 1.35 -5.85
C GLN A 79 -22.26 1.63 -7.34
N SER A 80 -22.69 2.86 -7.64
CA SER A 80 -22.98 3.28 -9.02
C SER A 80 -21.73 3.25 -9.88
N LEU A 81 -20.63 3.80 -9.39
CA LEU A 81 -19.32 3.75 -10.07
C LEU A 81 -18.86 2.31 -10.33
N LEU A 82 -18.97 1.42 -9.33
CA LEU A 82 -18.61 0.02 -9.48
C LEU A 82 -19.41 -0.67 -10.58
N LYS A 83 -20.72 -0.38 -10.62
CA LYS A 83 -21.62 -0.90 -11.66
C LYS A 83 -21.26 -0.36 -13.05
N GLU A 84 -20.94 0.93 -13.17
CA GLU A 84 -20.46 1.54 -14.42
C GLU A 84 -19.17 0.90 -14.92
N MET A 85 -18.29 0.51 -14.01
CA MET A 85 -17.06 -0.23 -14.31
C MET A 85 -17.32 -1.68 -14.75
N GLY A 86 -18.57 -2.17 -14.64
CA GLY A 86 -18.94 -3.55 -14.95
C GLY A 86 -18.36 -4.57 -13.96
N SER A 87 -18.04 -4.15 -12.74
CA SER A 87 -17.47 -5.00 -11.70
C SER A 87 -18.45 -5.25 -10.55
N THR A 88 -18.20 -6.33 -9.81
CA THR A 88 -18.85 -6.67 -8.54
C THR A 88 -17.85 -6.72 -7.38
N ASN A 89 -16.56 -6.58 -7.65
CA ASN A 89 -15.48 -6.59 -6.66
C ASN A 89 -15.19 -5.17 -6.17
N PHE A 90 -15.55 -4.84 -4.95
CA PHE A 90 -15.30 -3.51 -4.37
C PHE A 90 -13.80 -3.14 -4.28
N ARG A 91 -12.90 -4.11 -4.36
CA ARG A 91 -11.45 -3.83 -4.50
C ARG A 91 -11.11 -3.12 -5.82
N ASP A 92 -11.95 -3.25 -6.84
CA ASP A 92 -11.72 -2.58 -8.12
C ASP A 92 -11.91 -1.06 -8.03
N LEU A 93 -12.63 -0.56 -7.02
CA LEU A 93 -12.69 0.87 -6.73
C LEU A 93 -11.33 1.43 -6.29
N GLN A 94 -10.55 0.65 -5.54
CA GLN A 94 -9.17 1.02 -5.21
C GLN A 94 -8.30 1.04 -6.48
N ILE A 95 -8.46 0.06 -7.37
CA ILE A 95 -7.75 0.03 -8.65
C ILE A 95 -8.16 1.22 -9.53
N TYR A 96 -9.45 1.56 -9.58
CA TYR A 96 -9.93 2.75 -10.27
C TYR A 96 -9.25 4.02 -9.76
N PHE A 97 -9.20 4.21 -8.45
CA PHE A 97 -8.50 5.35 -7.82
C PHE A 97 -7.05 5.45 -8.30
N TYR A 98 -6.29 4.38 -8.24
CA TYR A 98 -4.90 4.36 -8.69
C TYR A 98 -4.76 4.56 -10.20
N LYS A 99 -5.69 4.00 -10.98
CA LYS A 99 -5.70 4.23 -12.43
C LYS A 99 -5.88 5.72 -12.77
N GLN A 100 -6.80 6.41 -12.09
CA GLN A 100 -6.99 7.84 -12.28
C GLN A 100 -5.72 8.64 -11.96
N LEU A 101 -5.00 8.29 -10.90
CA LEU A 101 -3.74 8.95 -10.55
C LEU A 101 -2.62 8.60 -11.54
N LYS A 102 -2.55 7.36 -12.00
CA LYS A 102 -1.60 6.92 -13.02
C LYS A 102 -1.81 7.66 -14.33
N ASP A 103 -3.05 7.73 -14.80
CA ASP A 103 -3.41 8.44 -16.02
C ASP A 103 -3.09 9.93 -15.91
N TYR A 104 -3.39 10.54 -14.75
CA TYR A 104 -3.03 11.93 -14.47
C TYR A 104 -1.51 12.15 -14.54
N MET A 105 -0.72 11.31 -13.89
CA MET A 105 0.74 11.42 -13.98
C MET A 105 1.29 11.22 -15.40
N ALA A 106 0.63 10.41 -16.22
CA ALA A 106 1.02 10.24 -17.63
C ALA A 106 0.84 11.52 -18.46
N THR A 107 0.00 12.47 -18.02
CA THR A 107 -0.13 13.80 -18.67
C THR A 107 1.01 14.76 -18.33
N LYS A 108 1.82 14.46 -17.32
CA LYS A 108 2.94 15.32 -16.91
C LYS A 108 4.12 15.21 -17.88
N PRO A 109 5.01 16.23 -17.94
CA PRO A 109 6.26 16.12 -18.64
C PRO A 109 7.07 14.88 -18.23
N ALA A 110 7.84 14.32 -19.15
CA ALA A 110 8.57 13.06 -18.95
C ALA A 110 9.45 13.03 -17.69
N ASN A 111 10.06 14.15 -17.33
CA ASN A 111 10.89 14.29 -16.11
C ASN A 111 10.06 14.32 -14.81
N GLN A 112 8.75 14.52 -14.89
CA GLN A 112 7.82 14.50 -13.76
C GLN A 112 7.02 13.21 -13.66
N GLN A 113 7.05 12.36 -14.68
CA GLN A 113 6.38 11.05 -14.62
C GLN A 113 7.08 10.15 -13.62
N ARG A 114 6.29 9.39 -12.88
CA ARG A 114 6.76 8.45 -11.85
C ARG A 114 6.25 7.05 -12.12
N ARG A 115 7.05 6.07 -11.73
CA ARG A 115 6.65 4.67 -11.68
C ARG A 115 6.00 4.38 -10.34
N LEU A 116 4.84 3.74 -10.36
CA LEU A 116 4.06 3.47 -9.15
C LEU A 116 4.51 2.20 -8.46
N VAL A 117 4.57 2.26 -7.14
CA VAL A 117 4.81 1.13 -6.25
C VAL A 117 3.60 0.96 -5.34
N PHE A 118 3.17 -0.27 -5.11
CA PHE A 118 2.04 -0.62 -4.26
C PHE A 118 2.37 -1.79 -3.35
N TRP A 119 1.73 -1.84 -2.19
CA TRP A 119 1.66 -3.06 -1.40
C TRP A 119 0.85 -4.13 -2.13
N ASN A 120 1.14 -5.39 -1.84
CA ASN A 120 0.62 -6.52 -2.62
C ASN A 120 -0.88 -6.75 -2.52
N GLU A 121 -1.59 -6.12 -1.58
CA GLU A 121 -3.06 -6.25 -1.50
C GLU A 121 -3.79 -5.65 -2.72
N VAL A 122 -3.15 -4.77 -3.49
CA VAL A 122 -3.74 -4.31 -4.76
C VAL A 122 -3.99 -5.47 -5.74
N LEU A 123 -3.27 -6.58 -5.59
CA LEU A 123 -3.49 -7.79 -6.39
C LEU A 123 -4.84 -8.47 -6.15
N HIS A 124 -5.60 -8.04 -5.13
CA HIS A 124 -6.96 -8.50 -4.88
C HIS A 124 -8.00 -7.83 -5.78
N GLY A 125 -7.64 -6.75 -6.47
CA GLY A 125 -8.45 -6.09 -7.48
C GLY A 125 -8.00 -6.44 -8.91
N ASN A 126 -8.69 -5.88 -9.91
CA ASN A 126 -8.36 -6.06 -11.32
C ASN A 126 -7.15 -5.22 -11.74
N THR A 127 -5.96 -5.67 -11.39
CA THR A 127 -4.69 -4.99 -11.71
C THR A 127 -4.40 -4.85 -13.21
N ALA A 128 -5.10 -5.59 -14.07
CA ALA A 128 -4.97 -5.42 -15.52
C ALA A 128 -5.29 -3.98 -15.97
N LEU A 129 -6.14 -3.26 -15.23
CA LEU A 129 -6.44 -1.84 -15.47
C LEU A 129 -5.24 -0.92 -15.22
N LEU A 130 -4.29 -1.33 -14.39
CA LEU A 130 -3.07 -0.57 -14.10
C LEU A 130 -1.94 -0.87 -15.09
N GLY A 131 -2.03 -1.97 -15.84
CA GLY A 131 -0.93 -2.48 -16.66
C GLY A 131 0.18 -3.10 -15.82
N ASN A 132 1.27 -3.50 -16.48
CA ASN A 132 2.39 -4.20 -15.85
C ASN A 132 3.63 -3.33 -15.59
N ASP A 133 3.57 -2.04 -15.88
CA ASP A 133 4.64 -1.06 -15.63
C ASP A 133 4.63 -0.48 -14.19
N ILE A 134 3.94 -1.15 -13.28
CA ILE A 134 3.93 -0.90 -11.84
C ILE A 134 4.90 -1.83 -11.11
N THR A 135 5.16 -1.54 -9.85
CA THR A 135 5.97 -2.39 -8.97
C THR A 135 5.15 -2.82 -7.75
N ILE A 136 5.18 -4.08 -7.44
CA ILE A 136 4.52 -4.64 -6.24
C ILE A 136 5.55 -4.82 -5.13
N MET A 137 5.29 -4.23 -3.98
CA MET A 137 6.05 -4.48 -2.76
C MET A 137 5.32 -5.54 -1.96
N ALA A 138 5.89 -6.74 -1.91
CA ALA A 138 5.26 -7.92 -1.34
C ALA A 138 5.65 -8.08 0.13
N TRP A 139 4.68 -7.95 1.05
CA TRP A 139 4.89 -8.01 2.49
C TRP A 139 4.13 -9.14 3.18
N ILE A 140 2.86 -9.30 2.88
CA ILE A 140 2.02 -10.39 3.41
C ILE A 140 1.95 -11.53 2.41
N GLY A 141 2.31 -12.75 2.84
CA GLY A 141 2.44 -13.87 1.90
C GLY A 141 3.43 -13.55 0.78
N ALA A 142 4.53 -12.87 1.10
CA ALA A 142 5.41 -12.16 0.18
C ALA A 142 5.88 -12.99 -1.00
N ASP A 143 6.33 -14.23 -0.76
CA ASP A 143 6.85 -15.09 -1.83
C ASP A 143 5.77 -15.42 -2.88
N ALA A 144 4.56 -15.79 -2.42
CA ALA A 144 3.45 -16.11 -3.32
C ALA A 144 2.94 -14.85 -4.05
N ALA A 145 2.86 -13.71 -3.35
CA ALA A 145 2.43 -12.45 -3.92
C ALA A 145 3.42 -11.94 -4.99
N ALA A 146 4.73 -12.03 -4.71
CA ALA A 146 5.78 -11.66 -5.65
C ALA A 146 5.76 -12.54 -6.90
N GLN A 147 5.59 -13.86 -6.76
CA GLN A 147 5.44 -14.75 -7.90
C GLN A 147 4.19 -14.44 -8.73
N ASN A 148 3.07 -14.14 -8.06
CA ASN A 148 1.84 -13.74 -8.75
C ASN A 148 2.03 -12.45 -9.56
N ALA A 149 2.68 -11.43 -8.98
CA ALA A 149 3.01 -10.19 -9.68
C ALA A 149 3.95 -10.43 -10.86
N ALA A 150 5.02 -11.21 -10.66
CA ALA A 150 5.98 -11.56 -11.70
C ALA A 150 5.32 -12.30 -12.89
N LYS A 151 4.42 -13.25 -12.62
CA LYS A 151 3.64 -13.95 -13.65
C LYS A 151 2.75 -13.01 -14.47
N GLN A 152 2.36 -11.87 -13.92
CA GLN A 152 1.64 -10.82 -14.62
C GLN A 152 2.57 -9.80 -15.30
N GLY A 153 3.88 -10.02 -15.28
CA GLY A 153 4.88 -9.15 -15.89
C GLY A 153 5.21 -7.89 -15.08
N MET A 154 4.80 -7.83 -13.82
CA MET A 154 5.06 -6.70 -12.93
C MET A 154 6.39 -6.88 -12.21
N SER A 155 7.14 -5.78 -12.02
CA SER A 155 8.30 -5.78 -11.12
C SER A 155 7.85 -6.01 -9.69
N THR A 156 8.70 -6.69 -8.88
CA THR A 156 8.38 -6.95 -7.48
C THR A 156 9.58 -6.67 -6.57
N ILE A 157 9.30 -6.20 -5.36
CA ILE A 157 10.24 -6.02 -4.27
C ILE A 157 9.74 -6.90 -3.13
N LEU A 158 10.60 -7.77 -2.60
CA LEU A 158 10.28 -8.57 -1.44
C LEU A 158 10.51 -7.76 -0.15
N SER A 159 9.46 -7.57 0.62
CA SER A 159 9.50 -6.91 1.93
C SER A 159 8.71 -7.74 2.96
N PRO A 160 9.03 -9.06 3.09
CA PRO A 160 8.22 -9.97 3.88
C PRO A 160 8.15 -9.51 5.33
N GLN A 161 6.93 -9.47 5.89
CA GLN A 161 6.76 -9.13 7.30
C GLN A 161 7.52 -10.10 8.23
N ILE A 162 7.72 -11.33 7.78
CA ILE A 162 8.59 -12.34 8.39
C ILE A 162 9.62 -12.73 7.32
N PRO A 163 10.92 -12.49 7.54
CA PRO A 163 11.56 -11.95 8.75
C PRO A 163 12.01 -10.48 8.64
N TYR A 164 11.50 -9.68 7.70
CA TYR A 164 12.07 -8.36 7.37
C TYR A 164 11.36 -7.16 8.01
N TYR A 165 10.38 -7.40 8.91
CA TYR A 165 9.87 -6.33 9.79
C TYR A 165 10.72 -6.29 11.05
N ILE A 166 11.81 -5.51 11.00
CA ILE A 166 12.84 -5.44 12.02
C ILE A 166 12.45 -4.60 13.26
N ASN A 167 11.20 -4.12 13.30
CA ASN A 167 10.57 -3.52 14.48
C ASN A 167 9.96 -4.56 15.43
N ARG A 168 10.13 -5.84 15.14
CA ARG A 168 9.71 -6.93 16.04
C ARG A 168 10.81 -7.26 17.03
N ARG A 169 10.43 -7.80 18.20
CA ARG A 169 11.41 -8.24 19.20
C ARG A 169 12.28 -9.39 18.64
N GLN A 170 13.52 -9.42 19.09
CA GLN A 170 14.50 -10.41 18.65
C GLN A 170 14.56 -11.64 19.56
N SER A 171 13.98 -11.56 20.77
CA SER A 171 13.94 -12.65 21.76
C SER A 171 12.69 -12.59 22.61
N ASP A 172 12.48 -13.61 23.45
CA ASP A 172 11.41 -13.64 24.44
C ASP A 172 11.88 -13.15 25.83
N LEU A 173 13.00 -12.45 25.90
CA LEU A 173 13.52 -11.92 27.16
C LEU A 173 12.63 -10.76 27.66
N PRO A 174 12.45 -10.65 29.00
CA PRO A 174 11.66 -9.55 29.58
C PRO A 174 12.27 -8.15 29.35
N THR A 175 13.51 -8.08 28.90
CA THR A 175 14.24 -6.85 28.60
C THR A 175 14.03 -6.34 27.18
N GLU A 176 13.35 -7.11 26.35
CA GLU A 176 13.03 -6.67 24.98
C GLU A 176 12.15 -5.42 25.00
N PRO A 177 12.39 -4.45 24.11
CA PRO A 177 11.51 -3.29 23.94
C PRO A 177 10.08 -3.71 23.57
N MET A 178 9.13 -2.83 23.89
CA MET A 178 7.77 -3.00 23.36
C MET A 178 7.79 -3.03 21.83
N SER A 179 7.11 -4.00 21.25
CA SER A 179 7.04 -4.18 19.82
C SER A 179 5.67 -4.74 19.40
N GLN A 180 5.41 -4.76 18.12
CA GLN A 180 4.25 -5.46 17.57
C GLN A 180 4.27 -6.95 17.97
N GLY A 181 3.17 -7.45 18.54
CA GLY A 181 3.05 -8.74 19.19
C GLY A 181 2.97 -9.97 18.26
N HIS A 182 3.59 -9.97 17.11
CA HIS A 182 3.50 -11.05 16.11
C HIS A 182 4.68 -12.01 16.09
N GLY A 183 5.28 -12.28 17.24
CA GLY A 183 6.36 -13.26 17.37
C GLY A 183 7.74 -12.62 17.45
N THR A 184 8.75 -13.47 17.37
CA THR A 184 10.16 -13.10 17.48
C THR A 184 10.83 -13.22 16.13
N GLU A 185 11.54 -12.17 15.70
CA GLU A 185 12.32 -12.15 14.46
C GLU A 185 13.80 -12.04 14.81
N THR A 186 14.51 -13.14 14.69
CA THR A 186 15.92 -13.19 15.04
C THR A 186 16.81 -12.69 13.91
N VAL A 187 17.99 -12.18 14.23
CA VAL A 187 19.04 -11.84 13.25
C VAL A 187 19.36 -13.05 12.36
N GLU A 188 19.34 -14.27 12.93
CA GLU A 188 19.55 -15.49 12.18
C GLU A 188 18.46 -15.75 11.14
N ALA A 189 17.20 -15.49 11.48
CA ALA A 189 16.07 -15.62 10.54
C ALA A 189 16.21 -14.65 9.37
N VAL A 190 16.55 -13.38 9.66
CA VAL A 190 16.83 -12.35 8.64
C VAL A 190 17.99 -12.78 7.74
N TYR A 191 19.09 -13.25 8.30
CA TYR A 191 20.28 -13.66 7.56
C TYR A 191 20.04 -14.88 6.66
N ASN A 192 19.26 -15.84 7.13
CA ASN A 192 19.01 -17.10 6.40
C ASN A 192 17.85 -17.00 5.39
N TYR A 193 17.13 -15.92 5.34
CA TYR A 193 16.07 -15.75 4.34
C TYR A 193 16.64 -15.75 2.92
N GLN A 194 16.03 -16.52 2.04
CA GLN A 194 16.45 -16.70 0.66
C GLN A 194 15.39 -16.16 -0.30
N PRO A 195 15.47 -14.89 -0.73
CA PRO A 195 14.42 -14.21 -1.47
C PRO A 195 14.10 -14.83 -2.84
N MET A 196 15.03 -15.60 -3.42
CA MET A 196 14.85 -16.21 -4.74
C MET A 196 14.60 -17.74 -4.65
N LYS A 197 14.36 -18.28 -3.45
CA LYS A 197 14.17 -19.70 -3.27
C LYS A 197 12.92 -20.20 -4.00
N GLY A 198 13.11 -21.13 -4.93
CA GLY A 198 12.02 -21.75 -5.68
C GLY A 198 11.41 -20.85 -6.78
N VAL A 199 12.01 -19.70 -7.08
CA VAL A 199 11.57 -18.84 -8.18
C VAL A 199 12.09 -19.38 -9.50
N GLU A 200 11.18 -19.63 -10.45
CA GLU A 200 11.49 -20.08 -11.80
C GLU A 200 12.38 -19.06 -12.53
N ALA A 201 13.29 -19.55 -13.38
CA ALA A 201 14.32 -18.73 -14.00
C ALA A 201 13.76 -17.57 -14.85
N ASP A 202 12.65 -17.79 -15.53
CA ASP A 202 11.95 -16.81 -16.34
C ASP A 202 11.24 -15.71 -15.54
N LEU A 203 10.95 -15.96 -14.27
CA LEU A 203 10.35 -14.97 -13.36
C LEU A 203 11.41 -14.14 -12.62
N GLN A 204 12.64 -14.61 -12.50
CA GLN A 204 13.69 -13.92 -11.75
C GLN A 204 13.96 -12.47 -12.23
N PRO A 205 13.89 -12.13 -13.52
CA PRO A 205 14.10 -10.75 -13.98
C PRO A 205 13.09 -9.73 -13.44
N TYR A 206 11.93 -10.17 -12.92
CA TYR A 206 10.94 -9.29 -12.34
C TYR A 206 11.23 -8.92 -10.87
N TYR A 207 12.14 -9.65 -10.21
CA TYR A 207 12.53 -9.38 -8.83
C TYR A 207 13.58 -8.28 -8.78
N SER A 208 13.18 -7.11 -8.28
CA SER A 208 14.04 -5.92 -8.25
C SER A 208 14.90 -5.84 -7.00
N GLY A 209 14.59 -6.60 -5.96
CA GLY A 209 15.35 -6.61 -4.72
C GLY A 209 14.53 -6.96 -3.48
N VAL A 210 15.13 -6.69 -2.33
CA VAL A 210 14.54 -6.90 -1.00
C VAL A 210 14.56 -5.60 -0.21
N GLN A 211 13.62 -5.45 0.73
CA GLN A 211 13.54 -4.33 1.65
C GLN A 211 13.17 -4.83 3.04
N ALA A 212 13.84 -4.31 4.05
CA ALA A 212 13.43 -4.44 5.44
C ALA A 212 12.67 -3.19 5.89
N ASN A 213 11.70 -3.35 6.79
CA ASN A 213 10.91 -2.26 7.32
C ASN A 213 11.09 -2.15 8.84
N PHE A 214 11.27 -0.92 9.30
CA PHE A 214 11.19 -0.56 10.71
C PHE A 214 9.99 0.37 10.91
N TRP A 215 8.90 -0.18 11.45
CA TRP A 215 7.71 0.58 11.78
C TRP A 215 7.83 1.16 13.18
N THR A 216 7.47 2.42 13.35
CA THR A 216 7.79 3.20 14.54
C THR A 216 6.63 3.34 15.53
N GLU A 217 5.58 2.54 15.43
CA GLU A 217 4.41 2.60 16.32
C GLU A 217 4.80 2.41 17.81
N TRP A 218 5.85 1.65 18.06
CA TRP A 218 6.40 1.36 19.37
C TRP A 218 7.77 1.99 19.61
N GLY A 219 8.30 2.70 18.63
CA GLY A 219 9.55 3.43 18.72
C GLY A 219 9.34 4.77 19.42
N VAL A 220 9.62 4.85 20.71
CA VAL A 220 9.40 6.06 21.51
C VAL A 220 10.48 7.12 21.31
N ASP A 221 11.69 6.71 20.92
CA ASP A 221 12.81 7.59 20.62
C ASP A 221 13.89 6.87 19.79
N SER A 222 14.96 7.57 19.47
CA SER A 222 16.06 7.04 18.66
C SER A 222 16.89 5.93 19.33
N SER A 223 16.68 5.65 20.60
CA SER A 223 17.42 4.58 21.32
C SER A 223 16.94 3.17 20.94
N VAL A 224 15.78 3.06 20.26
CA VAL A 224 15.23 1.78 19.78
C VAL A 224 15.60 1.48 18.33
N LEU A 225 16.32 2.37 17.67
CA LEU A 225 16.91 2.19 16.34
C LEU A 225 18.31 1.57 16.44
#